data_67773e20b8f08fafa662732023def933
#
_entry.id   67773e20b8f08fafa662732023def933
#
_cell.length_a   1.000
_cell.length_b   1.000
_cell.length_c   1.000
_cell.angle_alpha   90.00
_cell.angle_beta   90.00
_cell.angle_gamma   90.00
#
_symmetry.space_group_name_H-M   'P 1'
#
loop_
_entity.id
_entity.type
_entity.pdbx_description
1 polymer ?
#
loop_
_entity_poly.entity_id
_entity_poly.type
_entity_poly.pdbx_seq_one_letter_code
_entity_poly.pdbx_strand_id
1 'polypeptide(L)'
;MRLSASLEKFGYLTRDYNGIFHLGASLWHRSSVYRDNLQVGNIIRPALIELVEKTKETAAFHVLRGNSSVVLYCENSKRRMRYHIDEGEINPLNLGSSGKVLEAFVNPKTSQPKIIQNQGYYISHGERDPDIAGITVPILGRDRELIGVISLSGLTSRFTDENIESFLEALISTSKKACLAFGSK
;
A
#
# COMPACT_ATOMS: atom_id res chain seq x y z
N MET A 1 33.34 9.96 -7.41
CA MET A 1 34.09 8.70 -7.46
C MET A 1 34.25 7.96 -6.12
N ARG A 2 34.41 8.59 -4.95
CA ARG A 2 34.52 7.88 -3.67
C ARG A 2 33.22 7.16 -3.21
N LEU A 3 32.04 7.74 -3.48
CA LEU A 3 30.77 7.18 -3.02
C LEU A 3 30.38 5.91 -3.81
N SER A 4 30.51 5.92 -5.12
CA SER A 4 30.21 4.76 -5.97
C SER A 4 31.10 3.56 -5.65
N ALA A 5 32.41 3.80 -5.45
CA ALA A 5 33.33 2.74 -5.05
C ALA A 5 33.00 2.14 -3.68
N SER A 6 32.53 2.95 -2.73
CA SER A 6 32.06 2.44 -1.44
C SER A 6 30.78 1.59 -1.60
N LEU A 7 29.84 2.04 -2.41
CA LEU A 7 28.61 1.30 -2.68
C LEU A 7 28.86 -0.04 -3.39
N GLU A 8 29.83 -0.08 -4.32
CA GLU A 8 30.31 -1.34 -4.94
C GLU A 8 30.93 -2.27 -3.91
N LYS A 9 31.87 -1.75 -3.08
CA LYS A 9 32.54 -2.53 -2.03
C LYS A 9 31.55 -3.22 -1.09
N PHE A 10 30.44 -2.57 -0.76
CA PHE A 10 29.39 -3.12 0.10
C PHE A 10 28.27 -3.87 -0.66
N GLY A 11 28.42 -4.07 -1.98
CA GLY A 11 27.46 -4.81 -2.80
C GLY A 11 26.13 -4.11 -3.04
N TYR A 12 26.05 -2.80 -2.82
CA TYR A 12 24.87 -1.98 -3.15
C TYR A 12 24.80 -1.63 -4.63
N LEU A 13 25.96 -1.55 -5.27
CA LEU A 13 26.10 -1.40 -6.71
C LEU A 13 26.98 -2.55 -7.25
N THR A 14 26.74 -2.92 -8.48
CA THR A 14 27.62 -3.77 -9.30
C THR A 14 27.93 -3.01 -10.58
N ARG A 15 29.07 -3.30 -11.20
CA ARG A 15 29.47 -2.68 -12.44
C ARG A 15 29.61 -3.75 -13.52
N ASP A 16 29.00 -3.52 -14.67
CA ASP A 16 29.15 -4.42 -15.81
C ASP A 16 30.45 -4.15 -16.60
N TYR A 17 30.68 -4.95 -17.63
CA TYR A 17 31.87 -4.86 -18.49
C TYR A 17 31.93 -3.56 -19.31
N ASN A 18 30.80 -2.85 -19.49
CA ASN A 18 30.73 -1.54 -20.13
C ASN A 18 30.97 -0.39 -19.13
N GLY A 19 31.12 -0.70 -17.86
CA GLY A 19 31.29 0.29 -16.79
C GLY A 19 30.00 0.90 -16.27
N ILE A 20 28.82 0.37 -16.66
CA ILE A 20 27.51 0.83 -16.22
C ILE A 20 27.20 0.26 -14.83
N PHE A 21 26.68 1.11 -13.94
CA PHE A 21 26.28 0.70 -12.62
C PHE A 21 24.87 0.10 -12.61
N HIS A 22 24.74 -1.03 -11.93
CA HIS A 22 23.49 -1.72 -11.64
C HIS A 22 23.30 -1.82 -10.14
N LEU A 23 22.04 -2.00 -9.68
CA LEU A 23 21.74 -2.26 -8.28
C LEU A 23 22.30 -3.63 -7.85
N GLY A 24 22.99 -3.66 -6.70
CA GLY A 24 23.62 -4.87 -6.18
C GLY A 24 22.72 -5.66 -5.26
N ALA A 25 23.03 -6.95 -5.08
CA ALA A 25 22.25 -7.91 -4.28
C ALA A 25 22.08 -7.51 -2.80
N SER A 26 22.99 -6.71 -2.24
CA SER A 26 22.87 -6.21 -0.86
C SER A 26 21.63 -5.35 -0.63
N LEU A 27 21.08 -4.70 -1.67
CA LEU A 27 19.84 -3.95 -1.56
C LEU A 27 18.65 -4.88 -1.32
N TRP A 28 18.61 -6.01 -2.02
CA TRP A 28 17.57 -7.02 -1.83
C TRP A 28 17.58 -7.59 -0.40
N HIS A 29 18.75 -8.00 0.08
CA HIS A 29 18.87 -8.53 1.44
C HIS A 29 18.47 -7.51 2.49
N ARG A 30 18.89 -6.24 2.37
CA ARG A 30 18.54 -5.21 3.35
C ARG A 30 17.06 -4.81 3.27
N SER A 31 16.44 -4.85 2.11
CA SER A 31 15.00 -4.58 1.99
C SER A 31 14.17 -5.65 2.69
N SER A 32 14.55 -6.93 2.63
CA SER A 32 13.88 -8.00 3.38
C SER A 32 14.08 -7.84 4.88
N VAL A 33 15.31 -7.61 5.34
CA VAL A 33 15.60 -7.36 6.78
C VAL A 33 14.80 -6.15 7.30
N TYR A 34 14.70 -5.07 6.52
CA TYR A 34 13.89 -3.91 6.90
C TYR A 34 12.41 -4.28 7.05
N ARG A 35 11.83 -5.02 6.08
CA ARG A 35 10.43 -5.47 6.14
C ARG A 35 10.17 -6.44 7.29
N ASP A 36 11.09 -7.38 7.53
CA ASP A 36 10.97 -8.41 8.57
C ASP A 36 11.08 -7.81 9.98
N ASN A 37 11.86 -6.74 10.15
CA ASN A 37 11.95 -5.99 11.41
C ASN A 37 10.73 -5.09 11.70
N LEU A 38 9.87 -4.84 10.70
CA LEU A 38 8.61 -4.16 10.92
C LEU A 38 7.59 -5.17 11.48
N GLN A 39 7.32 -5.12 12.78
CA GLN A 39 6.26 -5.93 13.42
C GLN A 39 4.88 -5.79 12.72
N VAL A 40 4.72 -4.73 11.93
CA VAL A 40 3.56 -4.47 11.06
C VAL A 40 3.25 -5.64 10.13
N GLY A 41 4.27 -6.31 9.57
CA GLY A 41 4.08 -7.45 8.67
C GLY A 41 3.36 -8.63 9.29
N ASN A 42 3.58 -8.89 10.59
CA ASN A 42 2.94 -9.99 11.30
C ASN A 42 1.41 -9.79 11.45
N ILE A 43 0.96 -8.54 11.45
CA ILE A 43 -0.46 -8.18 11.54
C ILE A 43 -1.06 -8.06 10.15
N ILE A 44 -0.35 -7.37 9.23
CA ILE A 44 -0.89 -6.98 7.94
C ILE A 44 -0.94 -8.14 6.93
N ARG A 45 0.11 -8.98 6.82
CA ARG A 45 0.12 -10.05 5.82
C ARG A 45 -1.05 -11.04 5.97
N PRO A 46 -1.39 -11.57 7.18
CA PRO A 46 -2.56 -12.43 7.35
C PRO A 46 -3.86 -11.70 7.00
N ALA A 47 -3.96 -10.40 7.31
CA ALA A 47 -5.13 -9.59 7.00
C ALA A 47 -5.34 -9.40 5.48
N LEU A 48 -4.26 -9.21 4.71
CA LEU A 48 -4.32 -9.13 3.24
C LEU A 48 -4.77 -10.47 2.64
N ILE A 49 -4.25 -11.59 3.12
CA ILE A 49 -4.65 -12.93 2.67
C ILE A 49 -6.15 -13.15 2.92
N GLU A 50 -6.64 -12.84 4.12
CA GLU A 50 -8.08 -12.94 4.45
C GLU A 50 -8.94 -12.08 3.52
N LEU A 51 -8.51 -10.84 3.23
CA LEU A 51 -9.21 -9.95 2.31
C LEU A 51 -9.29 -10.51 0.89
N VAL A 52 -8.18 -11.02 0.35
CA VAL A 52 -8.14 -11.62 -1.01
C VAL A 52 -9.01 -12.88 -1.05
N GLU A 53 -9.01 -13.69 -0.01
CA GLU A 53 -9.85 -14.88 0.05
C GLU A 53 -11.34 -14.55 0.05
N LYS A 54 -11.75 -13.48 0.73
CA LYS A 54 -13.15 -13.03 0.81
C LYS A 54 -13.61 -12.33 -0.46
N THR A 55 -12.81 -11.39 -0.97
CA THR A 55 -13.21 -10.48 -2.05
C THR A 55 -12.80 -10.97 -3.43
N LYS A 56 -11.80 -11.84 -3.50
CA LYS A 56 -11.14 -12.29 -4.74
C LYS A 56 -10.44 -11.16 -5.51
N GLU A 57 -10.27 -9.98 -4.91
CA GLU A 57 -9.55 -8.84 -5.50
C GLU A 57 -8.18 -8.69 -4.85
N THR A 58 -7.26 -7.93 -5.48
CA THR A 58 -5.91 -7.66 -4.96
C THR A 58 -6.00 -6.76 -3.74
N ALA A 59 -5.35 -7.15 -2.64
CA ALA A 59 -5.25 -6.37 -1.42
C ALA A 59 -3.81 -5.89 -1.19
N ALA A 60 -3.64 -4.63 -0.80
CA ALA A 60 -2.33 -4.06 -0.54
C ALA A 60 -2.33 -3.15 0.69
N PHE A 61 -1.19 -3.09 1.36
CA PHE A 61 -0.92 -2.15 2.45
C PHE A 61 0.11 -1.13 1.99
N HIS A 62 -0.25 0.14 2.09
CA HIS A 62 0.57 1.25 1.67
C HIS A 62 0.97 2.12 2.86
N VAL A 63 2.17 2.67 2.79
CA VAL A 63 2.70 3.62 3.76
C VAL A 63 3.13 4.91 3.06
N LEU A 64 3.11 6.00 3.80
CA LEU A 64 3.66 7.26 3.33
C LEU A 64 5.19 7.24 3.44
N ARG A 65 5.87 7.65 2.38
CA ARG A 65 7.31 7.91 2.35
C ARG A 65 7.59 9.21 1.58
N GLY A 66 8.01 10.23 2.33
CA GLY A 66 8.13 11.58 1.76
C GLY A 66 6.79 12.07 1.22
N ASN A 67 6.70 12.35 -0.07
CA ASN A 67 5.48 12.81 -0.75
C ASN A 67 4.89 11.72 -1.69
N SER A 68 5.06 10.44 -1.32
CA SER A 68 4.63 9.31 -2.13
C SER A 68 4.01 8.20 -1.27
N SER A 69 3.10 7.45 -1.89
CA SER A 69 2.58 6.19 -1.38
C SER A 69 3.50 5.05 -1.81
N VAL A 70 3.93 4.21 -0.87
CA VAL A 70 4.75 3.03 -1.15
C VAL A 70 3.99 1.78 -0.74
N VAL A 71 3.90 0.81 -1.64
CA VAL A 71 3.35 -0.53 -1.35
C VAL A 71 4.34 -1.28 -0.47
N LEU A 72 3.99 -1.51 0.78
CA LEU A 72 4.85 -2.24 1.72
C LEU A 72 4.58 -3.74 1.68
N TYR A 73 3.31 -4.13 1.63
CA TYR A 73 2.86 -5.52 1.51
C TYR A 73 1.72 -5.63 0.52
N CYS A 74 1.68 -6.72 -0.23
CA CYS A 74 0.64 -7.02 -1.20
C CYS A 74 0.31 -8.51 -1.22
N GLU A 75 -0.97 -8.82 -1.34
CA GLU A 75 -1.48 -10.14 -1.72
C GLU A 75 -2.29 -9.97 -3.00
N ASN A 76 -1.77 -10.55 -4.10
CA ASN A 76 -2.41 -10.42 -5.40
C ASN A 76 -3.60 -11.39 -5.55
N SER A 77 -4.66 -10.93 -6.20
CA SER A 77 -5.79 -11.76 -6.59
C SER A 77 -5.33 -13.02 -7.35
N LYS A 78 -5.99 -14.15 -7.10
CA LYS A 78 -5.75 -15.43 -7.82
C LYS A 78 -6.49 -15.53 -9.17
N ARG A 79 -7.28 -14.50 -9.52
CA ARG A 79 -7.99 -14.42 -10.81
C ARG A 79 -6.98 -14.26 -11.96
N ARG A 80 -7.28 -14.83 -13.13
CA ARG A 80 -6.45 -14.66 -14.33
C ARG A 80 -6.39 -13.20 -14.77
N MET A 81 -7.54 -12.54 -14.87
CA MET A 81 -7.62 -11.09 -15.08
C MET A 81 -7.71 -10.40 -13.74
N ARG A 82 -6.62 -9.76 -13.36
CA ARG A 82 -6.50 -9.05 -12.09
C ARG A 82 -5.66 -7.79 -12.25
N TYR A 83 -5.84 -6.85 -11.35
CA TYR A 83 -4.86 -5.79 -11.17
C TYR A 83 -3.70 -6.34 -10.34
N HIS A 84 -2.52 -6.33 -10.92
CA HIS A 84 -1.29 -6.79 -10.27
C HIS A 84 -0.58 -5.60 -9.62
N ILE A 85 -0.11 -5.77 -8.39
CA ILE A 85 0.64 -4.78 -7.62
C ILE A 85 1.91 -5.45 -7.11
N ASP A 86 3.04 -4.75 -7.24
CA ASP A 86 4.33 -5.18 -6.69
C ASP A 86 4.63 -4.51 -5.35
N GLU A 87 5.19 -5.29 -4.41
CA GLU A 87 5.78 -4.72 -3.19
C GLU A 87 6.94 -3.81 -3.55
N GLY A 88 6.98 -2.61 -2.96
CA GLY A 88 7.96 -1.57 -3.27
C GLY A 88 7.51 -0.58 -4.35
N GLU A 89 6.37 -0.78 -4.99
CA GLU A 89 5.82 0.17 -5.96
C GLU A 89 5.56 1.53 -5.33
N ILE A 90 5.98 2.59 -6.03
CA ILE A 90 5.87 3.98 -5.56
C ILE A 90 4.84 4.71 -6.40
N ASN A 91 3.88 5.34 -5.74
CA ASN A 91 2.75 6.01 -6.39
C ASN A 91 2.59 7.45 -5.88
N PRO A 92 2.13 8.39 -6.71
CA PRO A 92 1.79 9.73 -6.28
C PRO A 92 0.57 9.73 -5.36
N LEU A 93 0.47 10.73 -4.47
CA LEU A 93 -0.63 10.82 -3.51
C LEU A 93 -1.95 11.31 -4.13
N ASN A 94 -1.87 12.09 -5.19
CA ASN A 94 -3.04 12.72 -5.81
C ASN A 94 -3.88 11.79 -6.69
N LEU A 95 -3.46 10.55 -6.93
CA LEU A 95 -4.13 9.58 -7.81
C LEU A 95 -4.47 8.28 -7.09
N GLY A 96 -5.70 7.81 -7.31
CA GLY A 96 -6.22 6.57 -6.77
C GLY A 96 -6.55 6.63 -5.27
N SER A 97 -7.23 5.60 -4.79
CA SER A 97 -7.77 5.60 -3.43
C SER A 97 -6.70 5.61 -2.33
N SER A 98 -5.62 4.84 -2.48
CA SER A 98 -4.56 4.75 -1.46
C SER A 98 -3.82 6.07 -1.27
N GLY A 99 -3.46 6.76 -2.36
CA GLY A 99 -2.80 8.06 -2.30
C GLY A 99 -3.66 9.11 -1.60
N LYS A 100 -4.92 9.22 -2.01
CA LYS A 100 -5.86 10.21 -1.44
C LYS A 100 -6.17 9.98 0.04
N VAL A 101 -6.29 8.72 0.48
CA VAL A 101 -6.47 8.45 1.92
C VAL A 101 -5.20 8.79 2.69
N LEU A 102 -4.00 8.44 2.21
CA LEU A 102 -2.75 8.84 2.85
C LEU A 102 -2.64 10.37 2.95
N GLU A 103 -2.89 11.08 1.84
CA GLU A 103 -2.84 12.54 1.79
C GLU A 103 -3.82 13.18 2.78
N ALA A 104 -5.03 12.65 2.89
CA ALA A 104 -6.07 13.17 3.77
C ALA A 104 -5.64 13.18 5.25
N PHE A 105 -4.88 12.18 5.69
CA PHE A 105 -4.44 12.08 7.07
C PHE A 105 -3.16 12.86 7.38
N VAL A 106 -2.37 13.21 6.37
CA VAL A 106 -1.10 13.93 6.54
C VAL A 106 -1.24 15.43 6.25
N ASN A 107 -2.10 15.80 5.30
CA ASN A 107 -2.25 17.19 4.87
C ASN A 107 -3.73 17.64 4.84
N PRO A 108 -4.36 17.83 6.01
CA PRO A 108 -5.80 18.07 6.13
C PRO A 108 -6.23 19.51 5.72
N LYS A 109 -5.44 20.25 4.93
CA LYS A 109 -5.65 21.68 4.66
C LYS A 109 -6.77 21.99 3.68
N THR A 110 -7.25 20.99 2.90
CA THR A 110 -8.33 21.19 1.91
C THR A 110 -9.64 20.54 2.36
N SER A 111 -10.75 20.81 1.67
CA SER A 111 -12.07 20.24 2.00
C SER A 111 -12.16 18.73 1.73
N GLN A 112 -11.54 18.25 0.66
CA GLN A 112 -11.58 16.85 0.26
C GLN A 112 -10.94 15.90 1.31
N PRO A 113 -9.75 16.18 1.89
CA PRO A 113 -9.20 15.41 2.99
C PRO A 113 -10.12 15.31 4.21
N LYS A 114 -10.82 16.39 4.57
CA LYS A 114 -11.78 16.35 5.70
C LYS A 114 -12.94 15.40 5.46
N ILE A 115 -13.45 15.35 4.24
CA ILE A 115 -14.53 14.40 3.85
C ILE A 115 -14.01 12.97 4.01
N ILE A 116 -12.82 12.67 3.49
CA ILE A 116 -12.21 11.34 3.58
C ILE A 116 -11.95 10.96 5.05
N GLN A 117 -11.44 11.86 5.87
CA GLN A 117 -11.23 11.63 7.31
C GLN A 117 -12.52 11.32 8.06
N ASN A 118 -13.60 12.06 7.78
CA ASN A 118 -14.91 11.89 8.43
C ASN A 118 -15.58 10.59 7.97
N GLN A 119 -15.48 10.27 6.68
CA GLN A 119 -16.06 9.08 6.08
C GLN A 119 -15.26 7.80 6.45
N GLY A 120 -13.94 7.93 6.64
CA GLY A 120 -13.03 6.86 6.98
C GLY A 120 -12.62 5.95 5.82
N TYR A 121 -12.93 6.33 4.57
CA TYR A 121 -12.53 5.60 3.36
C TYR A 121 -12.55 6.49 2.13
N TYR A 122 -11.98 5.99 1.03
CA TYR A 122 -12.15 6.57 -0.30
C TYR A 122 -12.27 5.48 -1.36
N ILE A 123 -13.15 5.74 -2.34
CA ILE A 123 -13.37 4.88 -3.50
C ILE A 123 -12.93 5.64 -4.74
N SER A 124 -12.10 5.02 -5.57
CA SER A 124 -11.68 5.56 -6.86
C SER A 124 -12.17 4.66 -7.99
N HIS A 125 -12.69 5.27 -9.06
CA HIS A 125 -13.04 4.60 -10.30
C HIS A 125 -12.31 5.27 -11.46
N GLY A 126 -11.45 4.54 -12.15
CA GLY A 126 -10.78 5.02 -13.36
C GLY A 126 -9.83 6.21 -13.16
N GLU A 127 -9.44 6.55 -11.94
CA GLU A 127 -8.63 7.74 -11.68
C GLU A 127 -7.17 7.59 -12.11
N ARG A 128 -6.63 6.41 -11.93
CA ARG A 128 -5.23 6.08 -12.27
C ARG A 128 -5.14 5.37 -13.61
N ASP A 129 -6.07 4.48 -13.85
CA ASP A 129 -6.24 3.68 -15.06
C ASP A 129 -7.74 3.51 -15.25
N PRO A 130 -8.31 3.80 -16.46
CA PRO A 130 -9.75 3.74 -16.72
C PRO A 130 -10.41 2.42 -16.33
N ASP A 131 -9.66 1.32 -16.43
CA ASP A 131 -10.17 -0.03 -16.17
C ASP A 131 -10.02 -0.46 -14.69
N ILE A 132 -9.40 0.36 -13.84
CA ILE A 132 -9.07 0.01 -12.46
C ILE A 132 -9.90 0.83 -11.47
N ALA A 133 -10.49 0.13 -10.52
CA ALA A 133 -11.11 0.72 -9.33
C ALA A 133 -10.40 0.28 -8.05
N GLY A 134 -10.54 1.09 -7.00
CA GLY A 134 -9.97 0.78 -5.70
C GLY A 134 -10.76 1.38 -4.55
N ILE A 135 -10.75 0.69 -3.41
CA ILE A 135 -11.31 1.15 -2.14
C ILE A 135 -10.19 1.11 -1.12
N THR A 136 -10.07 2.15 -0.31
CA THR A 136 -9.02 2.25 0.69
C THR A 136 -9.56 2.76 2.02
N VAL A 137 -9.10 2.16 3.12
CA VAL A 137 -9.37 2.59 4.50
C VAL A 137 -8.06 2.83 5.25
N PRO A 138 -8.00 3.76 6.21
CA PRO A 138 -6.83 4.00 7.04
C PRO A 138 -6.66 2.90 8.09
N ILE A 139 -5.42 2.66 8.50
CA ILE A 139 -5.07 1.93 9.72
C ILE A 139 -4.41 2.91 10.67
N LEU A 140 -5.04 3.10 11.82
CA LEU A 140 -4.62 4.03 12.84
C LEU A 140 -4.06 3.26 14.04
N GLY A 141 -2.99 3.74 14.60
CA GLY A 141 -2.39 3.25 15.82
C GLY A 141 -2.88 4.00 17.06
N ARG A 142 -2.07 3.93 18.13
CA ARG A 142 -2.33 4.69 19.35
C ARG A 142 -2.35 6.18 19.03
N ASP A 143 -3.18 6.94 19.75
CA ASP A 143 -3.33 8.40 19.56
C ASP A 143 -3.75 8.82 18.15
N ARG A 144 -4.35 7.89 17.39
CA ARG A 144 -4.83 8.09 16.02
C ARG A 144 -3.75 8.46 15.00
N GLU A 145 -2.49 8.15 15.28
CA GLU A 145 -1.44 8.29 14.27
C GLU A 145 -1.67 7.32 13.11
N LEU A 146 -1.41 7.80 11.89
CA LEU A 146 -1.55 6.99 10.68
C LEU A 146 -0.39 5.98 10.56
N ILE A 147 -0.69 4.68 10.73
CA ILE A 147 0.27 3.60 10.48
C ILE A 147 0.42 3.36 8.96
N GLY A 148 -0.68 3.43 8.24
CA GLY A 148 -0.75 3.24 6.81
C GLY A 148 -2.19 3.09 6.34
N VAL A 149 -2.36 2.61 5.12
CA VAL A 149 -3.69 2.37 4.55
C VAL A 149 -3.76 0.98 3.94
N ILE A 150 -4.93 0.36 4.01
CA ILE A 150 -5.21 -0.94 3.37
C ILE A 150 -6.20 -0.73 2.24
N SER A 151 -5.91 -1.31 1.07
CA SER A 151 -6.70 -1.15 -0.13
C SER A 151 -7.13 -2.49 -0.73
N LEU A 152 -8.28 -2.47 -1.41
CA LEU A 152 -8.67 -3.45 -2.41
C LEU A 152 -8.65 -2.78 -3.77
N SER A 153 -8.09 -3.46 -4.78
CA SER A 153 -8.01 -2.95 -6.14
C SER A 153 -8.28 -4.05 -7.15
N GLY A 154 -8.98 -3.70 -8.21
CA GLY A 154 -9.36 -4.64 -9.26
C GLY A 154 -9.98 -3.96 -10.46
N LEU A 155 -10.54 -4.74 -11.39
CA LEU A 155 -11.18 -4.20 -12.58
C LEU A 155 -12.46 -3.46 -12.22
N THR A 156 -12.67 -2.28 -12.79
CA THR A 156 -13.85 -1.42 -12.57
C THR A 156 -15.17 -2.18 -12.76
N SER A 157 -15.23 -3.12 -13.71
CA SER A 157 -16.42 -3.95 -13.98
C SER A 157 -16.85 -4.83 -12.79
N ARG A 158 -15.99 -5.03 -11.80
CA ARG A 158 -16.28 -5.81 -10.60
C ARG A 158 -16.51 -4.95 -9.34
N PHE A 159 -16.32 -3.64 -9.47
CA PHE A 159 -16.60 -2.67 -8.39
C PHE A 159 -17.99 -2.06 -8.60
N THR A 160 -19.01 -2.93 -8.68
CA THR A 160 -20.43 -2.54 -8.69
C THR A 160 -20.86 -2.06 -7.31
N ASP A 161 -21.96 -1.31 -7.23
CA ASP A 161 -22.45 -0.78 -5.94
C ASP A 161 -22.63 -1.90 -4.89
N GLU A 162 -23.18 -3.04 -5.29
CA GLU A 162 -23.38 -4.22 -4.42
C GLU A 162 -22.03 -4.79 -3.91
N ASN A 163 -21.06 -4.95 -4.80
CA ASN A 163 -19.75 -5.47 -4.42
C ASN A 163 -18.98 -4.45 -3.57
N ILE A 164 -19.11 -3.15 -3.84
CA ILE A 164 -18.48 -2.07 -3.07
C ILE A 164 -18.93 -2.11 -1.61
N GLU A 165 -20.22 -2.31 -1.32
CA GLU A 165 -20.72 -2.44 0.04
C GLU A 165 -20.04 -3.60 0.77
N SER A 166 -20.01 -4.79 0.15
CA SER A 166 -19.35 -5.98 0.71
C SER A 166 -17.84 -5.80 0.89
N PHE A 167 -17.16 -5.17 -0.09
CA PHE A 167 -15.73 -4.90 -0.03
C PHE A 167 -15.39 -3.90 1.08
N LEU A 168 -16.21 -2.86 1.22
CA LEU A 168 -16.05 -1.85 2.24
C LEU A 168 -16.26 -2.43 3.64
N GLU A 169 -17.26 -3.27 3.83
CA GLU A 169 -17.49 -3.97 5.10
C GLU A 169 -16.27 -4.84 5.47
N ALA A 170 -15.75 -5.62 4.52
CA ALA A 170 -14.57 -6.44 4.73
C ALA A 170 -13.34 -5.60 5.09
N LEU A 171 -13.10 -4.49 4.37
CA LEU A 171 -11.99 -3.58 4.63
C LEU A 171 -12.11 -2.92 6.00
N ILE A 172 -13.28 -2.39 6.37
CA ILE A 172 -13.50 -1.73 7.67
C ILE A 172 -13.31 -2.73 8.81
N SER A 173 -13.85 -3.95 8.67
CA SER A 173 -13.66 -5.00 9.67
C SER A 173 -12.17 -5.34 9.85
N THR A 174 -11.44 -5.49 8.75
CA THR A 174 -10.01 -5.78 8.75
C THR A 174 -9.20 -4.63 9.34
N SER A 175 -9.51 -3.38 8.95
CA SER A 175 -8.86 -2.18 9.51
C SER A 175 -9.07 -2.10 11.01
N LYS A 176 -10.29 -2.31 11.53
CA LYS A 176 -10.58 -2.30 12.97
C LYS A 176 -9.73 -3.32 13.73
N LYS A 177 -9.63 -4.56 13.22
CA LYS A 177 -8.79 -5.61 13.84
C LYS A 177 -7.31 -5.18 13.88
N ALA A 178 -6.81 -4.62 12.77
CA ALA A 178 -5.44 -4.13 12.69
C ALA A 178 -5.19 -2.94 13.63
N CYS A 179 -6.10 -1.96 13.68
CA CYS A 179 -6.01 -0.82 14.60
C CYS A 179 -5.90 -1.28 16.06
N LEU A 180 -6.75 -2.23 16.49
CA LEU A 180 -6.68 -2.81 17.83
C LEU A 180 -5.33 -3.48 18.10
N ALA A 181 -4.79 -4.22 17.13
CA ALA A 181 -3.48 -4.87 17.24
C ALA A 181 -2.32 -3.86 17.33
N PHE A 182 -2.48 -2.67 16.74
CA PHE A 182 -1.52 -1.55 16.88
C PHE A 182 -1.78 -0.67 18.11
N GLY A 183 -2.71 -1.05 18.99
CA GLY A 183 -2.98 -0.37 20.25
C GLY A 183 -3.89 0.84 20.15
N SER A 184 -4.62 1.01 19.05
CA SER A 184 -5.76 1.94 18.97
C SER A 184 -6.86 1.49 19.95
N LYS A 185 -7.44 2.46 20.67
CA LYS A 185 -8.62 2.22 21.53
C LYS A 185 -9.89 2.49 20.78
#